data_b647720ccd6722f2ef4afeb5c2ed51b9
#
_entry.id   b647720ccd6722f2ef4afeb5c2ed51b9
#
_cell.length_a   1.000
_cell.length_b   1.000
_cell.length_c   1.000
_cell.angle_alpha   90.00
_cell.angle_beta   90.00
_cell.angle_gamma   90.00
#
_symmetry.space_group_name_H-M   'P 1'
#
loop_
_entity.id
_entity.type
_entity.pdbx_description
1 polymer ?
#
loop_
_entity_poly.entity_id
_entity_poly.type
_entity_poly.pdbx_seq_one_letter_code
_entity_poly.pdbx_strand_id
1 'polypeptide(L)'
;MKNLIRIIAIAFWFPIISSCNKGFDQLNINPNNPTELDAAFLFTSAQFGTHGATMETEPTIVQQFVNPFSGVTSAFNFNQVNQTYTVQKWNAEYTGTNTGATSSSGPVQLLVQILSQLKGNAARTNLYHEARIWKAYQFMMLVDTYGNVPYSEAGQAYLSNVLTPKYDNQAAIYTDLIKEVTEATAALDPTKDIVKADVFYGGNIAQWKKLGYSLLLRLGMRYSKLDPGKAQSIVQAAVAGGVMTSNADNCYLKYNTTYVNPVSQSITAIANTYYLAAPFVDQLKNSGDPRLKYISGKYANPLAAPTTVPDTTSANQFGLPIGYSSATLPTAPGFRGANGSGFNYSQVNYTIFGSLTAPQFFITYAQTQFLLAEAAFRGWITGGSTADVYYANGIKGAMDQWTTYNPAAIIPLATQNAFINNPVNAYNSANALNLINTQYWIASWGNGAEAFANFRRSGFPALSPNTIPGQNITGGFVRRFVYPTLELSANLTNYQAAVADNGGPDNMDTRIFWDK
;
A
#
# COMPACT_ATOMS: atom_id res chain seq x y z
N MET A 1 -15.37 -63.51 54.91
CA MET A 1 -14.40 -62.40 55.14
C MET A 1 -13.70 -61.94 53.86
N LYS A 2 -13.19 -62.84 53.00
CA LYS A 2 -12.48 -62.41 51.78
C LYS A 2 -13.31 -61.57 50.75
N ASN A 3 -14.58 -61.85 50.67
CA ASN A 3 -15.46 -61.08 49.70
C ASN A 3 -15.90 -59.71 50.26
N LEU A 4 -15.95 -59.56 51.58
CA LEU A 4 -16.27 -58.27 52.22
C LEU A 4 -15.14 -57.28 52.11
N ILE A 5 -13.87 -57.74 52.17
CA ILE A 5 -12.66 -56.94 52.01
C ILE A 5 -12.50 -56.44 50.56
N ARG A 6 -12.94 -57.24 49.57
CA ARG A 6 -12.89 -56.83 48.16
C ARG A 6 -13.95 -55.74 47.82
N ILE A 7 -15.09 -55.80 48.45
CA ILE A 7 -16.17 -54.79 48.26
C ILE A 7 -15.75 -53.45 48.92
N ILE A 8 -15.12 -53.52 50.10
CA ILE A 8 -14.63 -52.34 50.81
C ILE A 8 -13.45 -51.71 50.07
N ALA A 9 -12.55 -52.48 49.44
CA ALA A 9 -11.44 -51.98 48.63
C ALA A 9 -11.91 -51.28 47.33
N ILE A 10 -13.00 -51.77 46.71
CA ILE A 10 -13.61 -51.16 45.53
C ILE A 10 -14.39 -49.87 45.88
N ALA A 11 -15.03 -49.83 47.05
CA ALA A 11 -15.77 -48.64 47.51
C ALA A 11 -14.82 -47.50 47.94
N PHE A 12 -13.57 -47.77 48.31
CA PHE A 12 -12.60 -46.75 48.68
C PHE A 12 -11.84 -46.15 47.49
N TRP A 13 -11.93 -46.75 46.30
CA TRP A 13 -11.30 -46.24 45.07
C TRP A 13 -12.17 -45.34 44.22
N PHE A 14 -13.49 -45.24 44.53
CA PHE A 14 -14.43 -44.47 43.73
C PHE A 14 -14.53 -42.96 44.06
N PRO A 15 -14.09 -42.43 45.21
CA PRO A 15 -14.16 -40.98 45.47
C PRO A 15 -12.95 -40.17 45.02
N ILE A 16 -11.94 -40.79 44.39
CA ILE A 16 -10.70 -40.06 44.01
C ILE A 16 -10.81 -39.42 42.57
N ILE A 17 -11.92 -39.65 41.87
CA ILE A 17 -12.10 -39.11 40.50
C ILE A 17 -12.95 -37.80 40.47
N SER A 18 -13.42 -37.30 41.61
CA SER A 18 -13.95 -35.93 41.65
C SER A 18 -12.81 -34.96 41.90
N SER A 19 -11.90 -34.88 40.94
CA SER A 19 -10.92 -33.82 40.86
C SER A 19 -11.66 -32.49 40.67
N CYS A 20 -11.43 -31.59 41.60
CA CYS A 20 -11.98 -30.24 41.59
C CYS A 20 -11.72 -29.51 40.26
N ASN A 21 -12.67 -29.57 39.35
CA ASN A 21 -12.67 -28.66 38.19
C ASN A 21 -13.24 -27.27 38.57
N LYS A 22 -13.60 -27.07 39.83
CA LYS A 22 -14.12 -25.79 40.31
C LYS A 22 -13.01 -24.78 40.43
N GLY A 23 -12.91 -23.86 39.46
CA GLY A 23 -11.91 -22.78 39.48
C GLY A 23 -10.76 -22.91 38.48
N PHE A 24 -10.64 -24.02 37.72
CA PHE A 24 -9.62 -24.14 36.69
C PHE A 24 -9.79 -23.09 35.59
N ASP A 25 -11.02 -22.74 35.28
CA ASP A 25 -11.33 -21.68 34.32
C ASP A 25 -10.87 -20.30 34.82
N GLN A 26 -10.86 -20.08 36.12
CA GLN A 26 -10.38 -18.83 36.72
C GLN A 26 -8.86 -18.81 36.95
N LEU A 27 -8.24 -19.97 37.15
CA LEU A 27 -6.78 -20.08 37.31
C LEU A 27 -6.03 -19.92 35.96
N ASN A 28 -6.70 -20.22 34.84
CA ASN A 28 -6.14 -20.02 33.52
C ASN A 28 -6.38 -18.61 32.96
N ILE A 29 -7.15 -17.77 33.66
CA ILE A 29 -7.27 -16.35 33.31
C ILE A 29 -6.09 -15.63 33.96
N ASN A 30 -5.09 -15.26 33.17
CA ASN A 30 -4.03 -14.39 33.64
C ASN A 30 -4.66 -13.01 33.98
N PRO A 31 -4.73 -12.60 35.26
CA PRO A 31 -5.39 -11.34 35.64
C PRO A 31 -4.66 -10.10 35.10
N ASN A 32 -3.41 -10.28 34.62
CA ASN A 32 -2.63 -9.22 33.99
C ASN A 32 -2.71 -9.23 32.46
N ASN A 33 -3.42 -10.20 31.88
CA ASN A 33 -3.66 -10.24 30.44
C ASN A 33 -5.12 -9.85 30.20
N PRO A 34 -5.41 -8.69 29.64
CA PRO A 34 -6.77 -8.31 29.32
C PRO A 34 -7.38 -9.38 28.42
N THR A 35 -8.52 -9.92 28.81
CA THR A 35 -9.29 -10.91 28.02
C THR A 35 -9.84 -10.30 26.74
N GLU A 36 -9.86 -8.97 26.66
CA GLU A 36 -10.31 -8.20 25.51
C GLU A 36 -9.51 -6.89 25.41
N LEU A 37 -8.87 -6.65 24.30
CA LEU A 37 -8.20 -5.36 24.02
C LEU A 37 -9.23 -4.34 23.57
N ASP A 38 -9.10 -3.09 24.04
CA ASP A 38 -9.92 -1.99 23.55
C ASP A 38 -9.77 -1.84 22.03
N ALA A 39 -10.88 -1.78 21.33
CA ALA A 39 -10.95 -1.64 19.89
C ALA A 39 -10.11 -0.45 19.35
N ALA A 40 -9.91 0.61 20.13
CA ALA A 40 -9.08 1.74 19.74
C ALA A 40 -7.60 1.38 19.62
N PHE A 41 -7.07 0.51 20.50
CA PHE A 41 -5.69 0.04 20.39
C PHE A 41 -5.51 -0.95 19.23
N LEU A 42 -6.54 -1.80 18.99
CA LEU A 42 -6.56 -2.66 17.81
C LEU A 42 -6.54 -1.81 16.52
N PHE A 43 -7.26 -0.68 16.52
CA PHE A 43 -7.29 0.24 15.39
C PHE A 43 -5.92 0.90 15.14
N THR A 44 -5.27 1.41 16.18
CA THR A 44 -3.88 1.89 16.10
C THR A 44 -2.96 0.84 15.50
N SER A 45 -3.06 -0.41 15.99
CA SER A 45 -2.24 -1.53 15.49
C SER A 45 -2.54 -1.84 14.02
N ALA A 46 -3.80 -1.78 13.59
CA ALA A 46 -4.19 -1.96 12.20
C ALA A 46 -3.67 -0.84 11.29
N GLN A 47 -3.65 0.40 11.77
CA GLN A 47 -3.08 1.53 11.04
C GLN A 47 -1.56 1.37 10.85
N PHE A 48 -0.81 1.05 11.91
CA PHE A 48 0.63 0.79 11.83
C PHE A 48 1.00 -0.47 11.06
N GLY A 49 0.15 -1.50 11.11
CA GLY A 49 0.35 -2.75 10.38
C GLY A 49 0.06 -2.63 8.88
N THR A 50 -0.54 -1.54 8.43
CA THR A 50 -0.81 -1.33 7.00
C THR A 50 0.47 -1.38 6.20
N HIS A 51 0.58 -2.39 5.35
CA HIS A 51 1.78 -2.63 4.57
C HIS A 51 1.83 -1.67 3.38
N GLY A 52 2.66 -0.66 3.47
CA GLY A 52 3.12 0.06 2.28
C GLY A 52 3.85 -0.91 1.36
N ALA A 53 3.91 -0.62 0.07
CA ALA A 53 4.72 -1.43 -0.85
C ALA A 53 6.18 -1.45 -0.39
N THR A 54 6.82 -2.61 -0.42
CA THR A 54 8.28 -2.67 -0.34
C THR A 54 8.88 -2.07 -1.62
N MET A 55 10.11 -1.60 -1.56
CA MET A 55 10.74 -1.00 -2.76
C MET A 55 11.03 -2.02 -3.86
N GLU A 56 11.11 -3.32 -3.52
CA GLU A 56 11.40 -4.41 -4.46
C GLU A 56 10.20 -4.94 -5.23
N THR A 57 8.98 -4.55 -4.87
CA THR A 57 7.74 -5.06 -5.47
C THR A 57 7.17 -4.09 -6.52
N GLU A 58 6.04 -3.49 -6.26
CA GLU A 58 5.34 -2.63 -7.22
C GLU A 58 6.19 -1.45 -7.75
N PRO A 59 7.05 -0.78 -6.94
CA PRO A 59 7.91 0.28 -7.46
C PRO A 59 8.88 -0.19 -8.55
N THR A 60 9.32 -1.45 -8.49
CA THR A 60 10.16 -2.05 -9.53
C THR A 60 9.37 -2.34 -10.81
N ILE A 61 8.13 -2.84 -10.70
CA ILE A 61 7.25 -3.09 -11.85
C ILE A 61 6.98 -1.79 -12.62
N VAL A 62 6.71 -0.70 -11.90
CA VAL A 62 6.47 0.62 -12.50
C VAL A 62 7.75 1.44 -12.72
N GLN A 63 8.90 0.79 -12.66
CA GLN A 63 10.20 1.32 -13.04
C GLN A 63 10.61 2.61 -12.29
N GLN A 64 10.20 2.74 -11.03
CA GLN A 64 10.69 3.80 -10.14
C GLN A 64 11.97 3.37 -9.43
N PHE A 65 12.10 2.07 -9.19
CA PHE A 65 13.14 1.49 -8.36
C PHE A 65 13.71 0.21 -8.99
N VAL A 66 14.93 -0.18 -8.63
CA VAL A 66 15.57 -1.39 -9.13
C VAL A 66 16.62 -1.92 -8.17
N ASN A 67 16.67 -3.23 -8.06
CA ASN A 67 17.73 -3.96 -7.38
C ASN A 67 18.35 -4.92 -8.41
N PRO A 68 19.63 -4.72 -8.83
CA PRO A 68 20.25 -5.56 -9.84
C PRO A 68 20.87 -6.85 -9.27
N PHE A 69 20.95 -6.98 -7.94
CA PHE A 69 21.57 -8.15 -7.33
C PHE A 69 20.67 -9.37 -7.47
N SER A 70 21.27 -10.49 -7.87
CA SER A 70 20.60 -11.74 -8.14
C SER A 70 19.94 -12.35 -6.90
N GLY A 71 19.02 -13.26 -7.11
CA GLY A 71 18.28 -13.96 -6.07
C GLY A 71 16.90 -13.35 -5.82
N VAL A 72 16.44 -13.47 -4.59
CA VAL A 72 15.07 -13.07 -4.19
C VAL A 72 14.78 -11.59 -4.45
N THR A 73 15.78 -10.70 -4.36
CA THR A 73 15.59 -9.25 -4.41
C THR A 73 15.43 -8.66 -5.82
N SER A 74 15.67 -9.43 -6.87
CA SER A 74 15.58 -8.93 -8.26
C SER A 74 14.38 -9.46 -9.04
N ALA A 75 13.46 -10.18 -8.40
CA ALA A 75 12.33 -10.87 -9.06
C ALA A 75 11.57 -9.99 -10.06
N PHE A 76 11.12 -8.82 -9.65
CA PHE A 76 10.35 -7.93 -10.51
C PHE A 76 11.21 -7.10 -11.48
N ASN A 77 12.52 -6.97 -11.23
CA ASN A 77 13.45 -6.47 -12.24
C ASN A 77 13.57 -7.45 -13.42
N PHE A 78 13.31 -8.74 -13.20
CA PHE A 78 13.33 -9.78 -14.21
C PHE A 78 11.95 -10.29 -14.62
N ASN A 79 10.88 -9.68 -14.13
CA ASN A 79 9.50 -10.15 -14.35
C ASN A 79 9.33 -11.64 -14.00
N GLN A 80 9.95 -12.08 -12.90
CA GLN A 80 9.95 -13.46 -12.44
C GLN A 80 9.10 -13.62 -11.19
N VAL A 81 8.37 -14.75 -11.12
CA VAL A 81 7.66 -15.14 -9.89
C VAL A 81 8.68 -15.48 -8.81
N ASN A 82 8.52 -14.84 -7.66
CA ASN A 82 9.26 -15.16 -6.47
C ASN A 82 8.34 -15.05 -5.25
N GLN A 83 8.04 -16.18 -4.63
CA GLN A 83 7.11 -16.26 -3.51
C GLN A 83 7.53 -15.39 -2.31
N THR A 84 8.81 -15.16 -2.09
CA THR A 84 9.26 -14.26 -1.02
C THR A 84 8.73 -12.83 -1.18
N TYR A 85 8.52 -12.36 -2.42
CA TYR A 85 8.04 -11.01 -2.71
C TYR A 85 6.57 -10.97 -3.11
N THR A 86 6.10 -11.94 -3.91
CA THR A 86 4.70 -11.95 -4.36
C THR A 86 3.72 -12.14 -3.22
N VAL A 87 4.12 -12.77 -2.11
CA VAL A 87 3.25 -13.02 -0.94
C VAL A 87 3.39 -12.01 0.19
N GLN A 88 4.36 -11.09 0.14
CA GLN A 88 4.62 -10.18 1.27
C GLN A 88 3.39 -9.37 1.68
N LYS A 89 2.69 -8.78 0.72
CA LYS A 89 1.47 -8.02 1.00
C LYS A 89 0.37 -8.91 1.55
N TRP A 90 0.17 -10.10 0.98
CA TRP A 90 -0.79 -11.08 1.49
C TRP A 90 -0.53 -11.42 2.95
N ASN A 91 0.71 -11.80 3.26
CA ASN A 91 1.08 -12.16 4.62
C ASN A 91 0.97 -10.98 5.58
N ALA A 92 1.42 -9.80 5.18
CA ALA A 92 1.32 -8.60 6.02
C ALA A 92 -0.14 -8.26 6.35
N GLU A 93 -1.03 -8.28 5.38
CA GLU A 93 -2.42 -7.87 5.56
C GLU A 93 -3.27 -8.92 6.29
N TYR A 94 -3.09 -10.21 5.98
CA TYR A 94 -3.90 -11.27 6.60
C TYR A 94 -3.32 -11.83 7.90
N THR A 95 -1.99 -11.97 7.99
CA THR A 95 -1.35 -12.64 9.14
C THR A 95 -0.48 -11.73 9.99
N GLY A 96 -0.20 -10.51 9.53
CA GLY A 96 0.72 -9.59 10.20
C GLY A 96 2.18 -9.99 10.14
N THR A 97 2.52 -11.04 9.39
CA THR A 97 3.90 -11.47 9.20
C THR A 97 4.54 -10.68 8.07
N ASN A 98 5.44 -9.79 8.41
CA ASN A 98 6.33 -9.15 7.44
C ASN A 98 7.74 -9.72 7.60
N THR A 99 8.56 -9.67 6.56
CA THR A 99 9.95 -10.14 6.61
C THR A 99 10.71 -9.43 7.73
N GLY A 100 10.86 -10.08 8.85
CA GLY A 100 11.63 -9.61 10.01
C GLY A 100 10.83 -9.07 11.20
N ALA A 101 9.51 -8.97 11.15
CA ALA A 101 8.69 -8.60 12.29
C ALA A 101 7.82 -9.80 12.73
N THR A 102 7.90 -10.17 13.99
CA THR A 102 6.96 -11.10 14.64
C THR A 102 5.71 -10.31 15.05
N SER A 103 4.90 -9.88 14.11
CA SER A 103 3.60 -9.31 14.41
C SER A 103 2.59 -10.45 14.61
N SER A 104 1.70 -10.27 15.54
CA SER A 104 0.75 -11.31 15.95
C SER A 104 -0.58 -11.29 15.22
N SER A 105 -0.89 -10.24 14.44
CA SER A 105 -2.18 -10.11 13.73
C SER A 105 -2.08 -9.11 12.58
N GLY A 106 -2.61 -9.47 11.41
CA GLY A 106 -2.69 -8.58 10.25
C GLY A 106 -3.78 -7.53 10.39
N PRO A 107 -3.66 -6.39 9.69
CA PRO A 107 -4.66 -5.33 9.68
C PRO A 107 -6.07 -5.82 9.38
N VAL A 108 -6.23 -6.74 8.44
CA VAL A 108 -7.53 -7.33 8.08
C VAL A 108 -8.17 -8.02 9.28
N GLN A 109 -7.42 -8.87 9.99
CA GLN A 109 -7.91 -9.56 11.18
C GLN A 109 -8.32 -8.57 12.28
N LEU A 110 -7.45 -7.58 12.56
CA LEU A 110 -7.72 -6.56 13.57
C LEU A 110 -8.97 -5.75 13.25
N LEU A 111 -9.14 -5.30 12.00
CA LEU A 111 -10.30 -4.52 11.58
C LEU A 111 -11.60 -5.35 11.62
N VAL A 112 -11.56 -6.61 11.23
CA VAL A 112 -12.71 -7.52 11.36
C VAL A 112 -13.09 -7.72 12.83
N GLN A 113 -12.12 -7.88 13.72
CA GLN A 113 -12.37 -7.98 15.16
C GLN A 113 -13.00 -6.69 15.72
N ILE A 114 -12.47 -5.51 15.39
CA ILE A 114 -13.03 -4.21 15.78
C ILE A 114 -14.50 -4.09 15.35
N LEU A 115 -14.78 -4.40 14.09
CA LEU A 115 -16.14 -4.31 13.55
C LEU A 115 -17.10 -5.29 14.23
N SER A 116 -16.63 -6.47 14.62
CA SER A 116 -17.42 -7.44 15.40
C SER A 116 -17.71 -6.92 16.82
N GLN A 117 -16.68 -6.39 17.52
CA GLN A 117 -16.82 -5.85 18.89
C GLN A 117 -17.74 -4.63 18.97
N LEU A 118 -17.69 -3.77 17.94
CA LEU A 118 -18.39 -2.49 17.96
C LEU A 118 -19.75 -2.50 17.24
N LYS A 119 -20.16 -3.63 16.68
CA LYS A 119 -21.44 -3.73 15.97
C LYS A 119 -22.60 -3.35 16.89
N GLY A 120 -23.31 -2.26 16.54
CA GLY A 120 -24.44 -1.74 17.33
C GLY A 120 -24.04 -0.94 18.58
N ASN A 121 -22.75 -0.67 18.81
CA ASN A 121 -22.28 0.13 19.94
C ASN A 121 -22.41 1.63 19.66
N ALA A 122 -23.48 2.24 20.16
CA ALA A 122 -23.77 3.67 19.95
C ALA A 122 -22.73 4.62 20.61
N ALA A 123 -21.92 4.14 21.57
CA ALA A 123 -20.90 4.94 22.24
C ALA A 123 -19.58 5.03 21.44
N ARG A 124 -19.39 4.19 20.41
CA ARG A 124 -18.14 4.07 19.65
C ARG A 124 -18.43 4.13 18.14
N THR A 125 -19.33 4.99 17.73
CA THR A 125 -19.85 5.08 16.35
C THR A 125 -18.77 5.52 15.36
N ASN A 126 -17.97 6.54 15.71
CA ASN A 126 -16.93 7.03 14.82
C ASN A 126 -15.82 5.99 14.64
N LEU A 127 -15.35 5.36 15.71
CA LEU A 127 -14.36 4.29 15.61
C LEU A 127 -14.84 3.15 14.71
N TYR A 128 -16.12 2.76 14.82
CA TYR A 128 -16.71 1.75 13.95
C TYR A 128 -16.65 2.16 12.48
N HIS A 129 -16.98 3.40 12.16
CA HIS A 129 -16.97 3.90 10.77
C HIS A 129 -15.56 4.19 10.24
N GLU A 130 -14.65 4.69 11.06
CA GLU A 130 -13.23 4.82 10.71
C GLU A 130 -12.61 3.45 10.37
N ALA A 131 -12.93 2.41 11.15
CA ALA A 131 -12.49 1.05 10.88
C ALA A 131 -13.07 0.47 9.58
N ARG A 132 -14.34 0.77 9.22
CA ARG A 132 -14.95 0.40 7.93
C ARG A 132 -14.21 1.05 6.76
N ILE A 133 -13.93 2.36 6.85
CA ILE A 133 -13.18 3.10 5.80
C ILE A 133 -11.79 2.48 5.64
N TRP A 134 -11.09 2.22 6.75
CA TRP A 134 -9.73 1.70 6.68
C TRP A 134 -9.69 0.24 6.20
N LYS A 135 -10.67 -0.59 6.58
CA LYS A 135 -10.85 -1.93 6.03
C LYS A 135 -11.04 -1.89 4.51
N ALA A 136 -11.83 -0.95 4.02
CA ALA A 136 -12.03 -0.80 2.57
C ALA A 136 -10.74 -0.41 1.84
N TYR A 137 -9.89 0.43 2.42
CA TYR A 137 -8.56 0.73 1.89
C TYR A 137 -7.67 -0.52 1.79
N GLN A 138 -7.62 -1.36 2.84
CA GLN A 138 -6.85 -2.61 2.85
C GLN A 138 -7.29 -3.56 1.73
N PHE A 139 -8.59 -3.76 1.62
CA PHE A 139 -9.11 -4.65 0.58
C PHE A 139 -9.01 -4.09 -0.84
N MET A 140 -9.05 -2.77 -1.02
CA MET A 140 -8.70 -2.16 -2.31
C MET A 140 -7.29 -2.55 -2.72
N MET A 141 -6.29 -2.43 -1.82
CA MET A 141 -4.90 -2.82 -2.13
C MET A 141 -4.76 -4.31 -2.43
N LEU A 142 -5.43 -5.17 -1.65
CA LEU A 142 -5.39 -6.63 -1.86
C LEU A 142 -5.99 -7.02 -3.21
N VAL A 143 -7.19 -6.51 -3.54
CA VAL A 143 -7.85 -6.78 -4.81
C VAL A 143 -7.06 -6.22 -5.99
N ASP A 144 -6.53 -5.00 -5.86
CA ASP A 144 -5.68 -4.39 -6.89
C ASP A 144 -4.39 -5.19 -7.14
N THR A 145 -3.93 -5.96 -6.15
CA THR A 145 -2.71 -6.78 -6.27
C THR A 145 -2.98 -8.20 -6.76
N TYR A 146 -4.03 -8.87 -6.25
CA TYR A 146 -4.25 -10.31 -6.45
C TYR A 146 -5.53 -10.67 -7.24
N GLY A 147 -6.46 -9.74 -7.44
CA GLY A 147 -7.78 -10.03 -7.99
C GLY A 147 -8.74 -10.55 -6.93
N ASN A 148 -9.30 -11.75 -7.12
CA ASN A 148 -10.14 -12.39 -6.11
C ASN A 148 -9.35 -12.68 -4.84
N VAL A 149 -9.91 -12.38 -3.68
CA VAL A 149 -9.26 -12.59 -2.37
C VAL A 149 -10.29 -13.01 -1.32
N PRO A 150 -9.89 -13.69 -0.23
CA PRO A 150 -10.76 -13.84 0.92
C PRO A 150 -11.21 -12.47 1.45
N TYR A 151 -12.52 -12.21 1.43
CA TYR A 151 -13.11 -10.93 1.86
C TYR A 151 -14.18 -11.11 2.92
N SER A 152 -15.29 -11.75 2.56
CA SER A 152 -16.44 -11.90 3.44
C SER A 152 -16.17 -12.82 4.65
N GLU A 153 -15.27 -13.78 4.48
CA GLU A 153 -14.85 -14.73 5.51
C GLU A 153 -13.46 -14.44 6.08
N ALA A 154 -12.80 -13.40 5.62
CA ALA A 154 -11.47 -13.02 6.10
C ALA A 154 -11.49 -12.65 7.59
N GLY A 155 -10.44 -13.06 8.33
CA GLY A 155 -10.30 -12.75 9.75
C GLY A 155 -11.31 -13.45 10.69
N GLN A 156 -12.06 -14.43 10.18
CA GLN A 156 -13.15 -15.09 10.92
C GLN A 156 -12.69 -16.33 11.74
N ALA A 157 -11.40 -16.67 11.72
CA ALA A 157 -10.91 -17.87 12.38
C ALA A 157 -11.28 -17.94 13.87
N TYR A 158 -11.08 -16.86 14.62
CA TYR A 158 -11.42 -16.79 16.04
C TYR A 158 -12.88 -16.44 16.31
N LEU A 159 -13.57 -15.79 15.39
CA LEU A 159 -14.94 -15.34 15.58
C LEU A 159 -15.98 -16.42 15.25
N SER A 160 -15.72 -17.22 14.22
CA SER A 160 -16.66 -18.22 13.68
C SER A 160 -16.00 -19.51 13.21
N ASN A 161 -14.73 -19.75 13.59
CA ASN A 161 -13.97 -20.97 13.27
C ASN A 161 -13.80 -21.23 11.75
N VAL A 162 -13.76 -20.16 10.94
CA VAL A 162 -13.49 -20.27 9.50
C VAL A 162 -11.99 -20.31 9.27
N LEU A 163 -11.43 -21.50 9.04
CA LEU A 163 -9.99 -21.72 8.83
C LEU A 163 -9.59 -21.73 7.34
N THR A 164 -10.53 -22.03 6.46
CA THR A 164 -10.34 -22.07 4.99
C THR A 164 -11.33 -21.13 4.32
N PRO A 165 -11.08 -19.80 4.39
CA PRO A 165 -12.02 -18.81 3.89
C PRO A 165 -12.14 -18.92 2.36
N LYS A 166 -13.38 -18.72 1.85
CA LYS A 166 -13.61 -18.59 0.42
C LYS A 166 -13.02 -17.29 -0.12
N TYR A 167 -12.66 -17.32 -1.41
CA TYR A 167 -12.30 -16.12 -2.16
C TYR A 167 -13.58 -15.51 -2.74
N ASP A 168 -13.75 -14.22 -2.53
CA ASP A 168 -14.87 -13.50 -3.14
C ASP A 168 -14.44 -12.89 -4.48
N ASN A 169 -15.41 -12.76 -5.38
CA ASN A 169 -15.18 -12.17 -6.70
C ASN A 169 -14.76 -10.69 -6.59
N GLN A 170 -13.71 -10.31 -7.27
CA GLN A 170 -13.09 -8.99 -7.20
C GLN A 170 -14.04 -7.84 -7.55
N ALA A 171 -14.95 -8.02 -8.52
CA ALA A 171 -15.93 -6.99 -8.89
C ALA A 171 -17.03 -6.85 -7.84
N ALA A 172 -17.43 -7.96 -7.20
CA ALA A 172 -18.37 -7.96 -6.07
C ALA A 172 -17.74 -7.27 -4.85
N ILE A 173 -16.47 -7.58 -4.54
CA ILE A 173 -15.72 -6.90 -3.47
C ILE A 173 -15.72 -5.39 -3.74
N TYR A 174 -15.33 -4.93 -4.93
CA TYR A 174 -15.29 -3.50 -5.25
C TYR A 174 -16.65 -2.81 -5.13
N THR A 175 -17.72 -3.52 -5.46
CA THR A 175 -19.10 -3.00 -5.27
C THR A 175 -19.40 -2.77 -3.79
N ASP A 176 -19.00 -3.71 -2.92
CA ASP A 176 -19.17 -3.58 -1.47
C ASP A 176 -18.22 -2.51 -0.89
N LEU A 177 -16.94 -2.42 -1.34
CA LEU A 177 -16.03 -1.37 -0.89
C LEU A 177 -16.58 0.04 -1.15
N ILE A 178 -17.15 0.28 -2.33
CA ILE A 178 -17.78 1.56 -2.68
C ILE A 178 -18.96 1.86 -1.73
N LYS A 179 -19.80 0.87 -1.47
CA LYS A 179 -20.92 0.97 -0.51
C LYS A 179 -20.38 1.27 0.91
N GLU A 180 -19.45 0.45 1.42
CA GLU A 180 -18.86 0.60 2.75
C GLU A 180 -18.24 1.99 2.97
N VAL A 181 -17.44 2.48 2.02
CA VAL A 181 -16.83 3.81 2.11
C VAL A 181 -17.89 4.91 2.07
N THR A 182 -18.89 4.79 1.19
CA THR A 182 -19.97 5.79 1.07
C THR A 182 -20.76 5.90 2.37
N GLU A 183 -21.25 4.77 2.89
CA GLU A 183 -22.08 4.73 4.10
C GLU A 183 -21.27 5.14 5.35
N ALA A 184 -20.06 4.57 5.51
CA ALA A 184 -19.25 4.85 6.69
C ALA A 184 -18.82 6.33 6.73
N THR A 185 -18.43 6.92 5.59
CA THR A 185 -18.03 8.33 5.53
C THR A 185 -19.20 9.26 5.83
N ALA A 186 -20.39 8.96 5.31
CA ALA A 186 -21.60 9.74 5.59
C ALA A 186 -22.01 9.67 7.07
N ALA A 187 -21.82 8.52 7.71
CA ALA A 187 -22.21 8.27 9.10
C ALA A 187 -21.24 8.83 10.16
N LEU A 188 -20.05 9.28 9.78
CA LEU A 188 -19.14 9.97 10.71
C LEU A 188 -19.78 11.26 11.25
N ASP A 189 -19.75 11.46 12.58
CA ASP A 189 -20.44 12.53 13.27
C ASP A 189 -19.49 13.22 14.28
N PRO A 190 -19.18 14.50 14.13
CA PRO A 190 -18.28 15.22 15.04
C PRO A 190 -18.86 15.36 16.47
N THR A 191 -20.13 15.02 16.70
CA THR A 191 -20.76 15.05 18.04
C THR A 191 -20.64 13.72 18.79
N LYS A 192 -20.10 12.68 18.14
CA LYS A 192 -19.90 11.35 18.71
C LYS A 192 -18.49 11.17 19.26
N ASP A 193 -18.09 9.92 19.52
CA ASP A 193 -16.79 9.57 20.08
C ASP A 193 -15.62 10.13 19.27
N ILE A 194 -14.57 10.56 19.99
CA ILE A 194 -13.30 11.00 19.41
C ILE A 194 -12.28 9.89 19.60
N VAL A 195 -11.75 9.35 18.52
CA VAL A 195 -10.78 8.26 18.50
C VAL A 195 -9.37 8.81 18.71
N LYS A 196 -9.01 9.13 19.96
CA LYS A 196 -7.70 9.71 20.29
C LYS A 196 -6.52 8.82 19.94
N ALA A 197 -6.74 7.51 19.83
CA ALA A 197 -5.74 6.52 19.45
C ALA A 197 -5.52 6.43 17.93
N ASP A 198 -6.30 7.15 17.12
CA ASP A 198 -6.09 7.29 15.68
C ASP A 198 -4.77 8.01 15.38
N VAL A 199 -3.86 7.33 14.69
CA VAL A 199 -2.51 7.85 14.39
C VAL A 199 -2.44 8.68 13.12
N PHE A 200 -3.51 8.75 12.34
CA PHE A 200 -3.57 9.58 11.13
C PHE A 200 -3.97 11.02 11.46
N TYR A 201 -5.09 11.19 12.15
CA TYR A 201 -5.73 12.50 12.38
C TYR A 201 -6.08 12.77 13.84
N GLY A 202 -5.77 11.83 14.77
CA GLY A 202 -6.11 11.98 16.19
C GLY A 202 -7.62 12.05 16.44
N GLY A 203 -8.42 11.42 15.60
CA GLY A 203 -9.88 11.42 15.66
C GLY A 203 -10.55 12.65 15.07
N ASN A 204 -9.87 13.42 14.20
CA ASN A 204 -10.47 14.55 13.50
C ASN A 204 -11.45 14.07 12.42
N ILE A 205 -12.73 14.14 12.72
CA ILE A 205 -13.80 13.65 11.85
C ILE A 205 -13.87 14.38 10.51
N ALA A 206 -13.55 15.67 10.46
CA ALA A 206 -13.55 16.42 9.20
C ALA A 206 -12.47 15.89 8.23
N GLN A 207 -11.29 15.54 8.75
CA GLN A 207 -10.23 14.93 7.95
C GLN A 207 -10.57 13.48 7.54
N TRP A 208 -11.19 12.69 8.43
CA TRP A 208 -11.69 11.35 8.11
C TRP A 208 -12.75 11.37 7.01
N LYS A 209 -13.69 12.36 7.01
CA LYS A 209 -14.64 12.53 5.90
C LYS A 209 -13.95 12.82 4.59
N LYS A 210 -12.97 13.72 4.58
CA LYS A 210 -12.18 14.02 3.38
C LYS A 210 -11.39 12.80 2.89
N LEU A 211 -10.82 12.01 3.80
CA LEU A 211 -10.16 10.74 3.48
C LEU A 211 -11.14 9.78 2.81
N GLY A 212 -12.32 9.55 3.42
CA GLY A 212 -13.33 8.65 2.89
C GLY A 212 -13.80 9.03 1.49
N TYR A 213 -14.11 10.30 1.27
CA TYR A 213 -14.51 10.75 -0.07
C TYR A 213 -13.36 10.75 -1.08
N SER A 214 -12.10 10.96 -0.66
CA SER A 214 -10.94 10.82 -1.56
C SER A 214 -10.66 9.35 -1.90
N LEU A 215 -10.90 8.42 -0.97
CA LEU A 215 -10.88 6.99 -1.24
C LEU A 215 -12.01 6.58 -2.20
N LEU A 216 -13.22 7.12 -2.01
CA LEU A 216 -14.35 6.90 -2.91
C LEU A 216 -14.03 7.38 -4.34
N LEU A 217 -13.44 8.58 -4.48
CA LEU A 217 -12.93 9.08 -5.77
C LEU A 217 -11.95 8.10 -6.40
N ARG A 218 -10.97 7.58 -5.64
CA ARG A 218 -9.98 6.61 -6.12
C ARG A 218 -10.63 5.32 -6.58
N LEU A 219 -11.56 4.75 -5.81
CA LEU A 219 -12.34 3.56 -6.17
C LEU A 219 -13.15 3.78 -7.45
N GLY A 220 -13.81 4.93 -7.58
CA GLY A 220 -14.57 5.31 -8.78
C GLY A 220 -13.67 5.37 -10.02
N MET A 221 -12.49 5.97 -9.91
CA MET A 221 -11.56 6.09 -11.02
C MET A 221 -11.02 4.75 -11.53
N ARG A 222 -11.04 3.65 -10.74
CA ARG A 222 -10.70 2.31 -11.22
C ARG A 222 -11.64 1.85 -12.35
N TYR A 223 -12.88 2.32 -12.36
CA TYR A 223 -13.84 2.00 -13.43
C TYR A 223 -13.68 2.83 -14.71
N SER A 224 -12.73 3.76 -14.76
CA SER A 224 -12.63 4.76 -15.84
C SER A 224 -12.53 4.19 -17.27
N LYS A 225 -12.02 2.97 -17.46
CA LYS A 225 -12.01 2.24 -18.74
C LYS A 225 -13.10 1.18 -18.82
N LEU A 226 -13.41 0.52 -17.71
CA LEU A 226 -14.35 -0.59 -17.64
C LEU A 226 -15.79 -0.12 -17.79
N ASP A 227 -16.18 0.91 -17.05
CA ASP A 227 -17.53 1.48 -17.01
C ASP A 227 -17.44 3.00 -16.70
N PRO A 228 -17.24 3.83 -17.73
CA PRO A 228 -17.12 5.27 -17.55
C PRO A 228 -18.34 5.93 -16.90
N GLY A 229 -19.56 5.42 -17.14
CA GLY A 229 -20.79 5.94 -16.53
C GLY A 229 -20.84 5.69 -15.03
N LYS A 230 -20.50 4.48 -14.59
CA LYS A 230 -20.35 4.16 -13.17
C LYS A 230 -19.23 4.98 -12.53
N ALA A 231 -18.08 5.11 -13.21
CA ALA A 231 -16.97 5.93 -12.74
C ALA A 231 -17.43 7.39 -12.52
N GLN A 232 -18.08 7.99 -13.47
CA GLN A 232 -18.61 9.36 -13.39
C GLN A 232 -19.55 9.53 -12.20
N SER A 233 -20.50 8.63 -12.02
CA SER A 233 -21.47 8.70 -10.91
C SER A 233 -20.78 8.65 -9.54
N ILE A 234 -19.80 7.76 -9.36
CA ILE A 234 -19.06 7.63 -8.10
C ILE A 234 -18.17 8.87 -7.86
N VAL A 235 -17.50 9.36 -8.91
CA VAL A 235 -16.67 10.58 -8.85
C VAL A 235 -17.50 11.78 -8.43
N GLN A 236 -18.69 11.97 -9.02
CA GLN A 236 -19.60 13.06 -8.66
C GLN A 236 -20.04 12.97 -7.20
N ALA A 237 -20.38 11.77 -6.71
CA ALA A 237 -20.73 11.56 -5.30
C ALA A 237 -19.56 11.89 -4.36
N ALA A 238 -18.33 11.48 -4.72
CA ALA A 238 -17.13 11.78 -3.94
C ALA A 238 -16.85 13.29 -3.87
N VAL A 239 -16.95 13.99 -5.00
CA VAL A 239 -16.75 15.45 -5.08
C VAL A 239 -17.81 16.20 -4.26
N ALA A 240 -19.08 15.80 -4.39
CA ALA A 240 -20.18 16.38 -3.61
C ALA A 240 -20.02 16.18 -2.09
N GLY A 241 -19.42 15.07 -1.68
CA GLY A 241 -19.14 14.78 -0.28
C GLY A 241 -17.97 15.55 0.32
N GLY A 242 -17.07 16.07 -0.51
CA GLY A 242 -15.93 16.88 -0.07
C GLY A 242 -14.64 16.07 0.09
N VAL A 243 -13.83 16.04 -0.95
CA VAL A 243 -12.50 15.40 -0.98
C VAL A 243 -11.41 16.27 -0.32
N MET A 244 -10.19 15.76 -0.21
CA MET A 244 -9.03 16.50 0.33
C MET A 244 -8.80 17.82 -0.41
N THR A 245 -8.54 18.89 0.36
CA THR A 245 -8.39 20.26 -0.14
C THR A 245 -7.00 20.85 0.07
N SER A 246 -6.16 20.22 0.87
CA SER A 246 -4.77 20.63 1.13
C SER A 246 -3.92 19.46 1.65
N ASN A 247 -2.60 19.65 1.72
CA ASN A 247 -1.68 18.68 2.33
C ASN A 247 -1.94 18.43 3.83
N ALA A 248 -2.66 19.31 4.53
CA ALA A 248 -3.09 19.05 5.89
C ALA A 248 -4.08 17.87 6.00
N ASP A 249 -4.73 17.53 4.90
CA ASP A 249 -5.67 16.40 4.83
C ASP A 249 -4.98 15.05 4.46
N ASN A 250 -3.67 15.06 4.17
CA ASN A 250 -2.94 13.86 3.78
C ASN A 250 -3.06 12.77 4.83
N CYS A 251 -3.37 11.54 4.39
CA CYS A 251 -3.34 10.34 5.22
C CYS A 251 -1.94 9.72 5.18
N TYR A 252 -1.26 9.71 6.30
CA TYR A 252 0.09 9.16 6.42
C TYR A 252 0.42 8.75 7.87
N LEU A 253 1.35 7.81 8.00
CA LEU A 253 1.97 7.46 9.28
C LEU A 253 3.19 8.34 9.52
N LYS A 254 3.32 8.79 10.78
CA LYS A 254 4.53 9.41 11.31
C LYS A 254 5.36 8.35 12.03
N TYR A 255 6.63 8.28 11.68
CA TYR A 255 7.60 7.45 12.37
C TYR A 255 8.52 8.28 13.26
N ASN A 256 9.16 7.62 14.21
CA ASN A 256 10.10 8.23 15.15
C ASN A 256 11.26 7.26 15.42
N THR A 257 12.16 7.60 16.31
CA THR A 257 13.34 6.77 16.63
C THR A 257 13.02 5.45 17.33
N THR A 258 11.84 5.32 17.93
CA THR A 258 11.36 4.07 18.56
C THR A 258 10.60 3.20 17.56
N TYR A 259 9.76 3.83 16.75
CA TYR A 259 8.98 3.18 15.70
C TYR A 259 9.46 3.71 14.35
N VAL A 260 10.46 3.05 13.79
CA VAL A 260 11.09 3.45 12.53
C VAL A 260 10.27 3.00 11.31
N ASN A 261 10.42 3.73 10.21
CA ASN A 261 9.81 3.34 8.94
C ASN A 261 10.42 2.02 8.44
N PRO A 262 9.62 0.95 8.30
CA PRO A 262 10.13 -0.37 7.92
C PRO A 262 10.72 -0.40 6.50
N VAL A 263 10.20 0.41 5.58
CA VAL A 263 10.76 0.53 4.22
C VAL A 263 12.15 1.16 4.28
N SER A 264 12.29 2.27 5.01
CA SER A 264 13.60 2.93 5.20
C SER A 264 14.58 2.03 5.91
N GLN A 265 14.14 1.26 6.92
CA GLN A 265 14.97 0.29 7.62
C GLN A 265 15.47 -0.80 6.67
N SER A 266 14.62 -1.35 5.82
CA SER A 266 14.97 -2.37 4.83
C SER A 266 16.03 -1.86 3.85
N ILE A 267 15.78 -0.71 3.20
CA ILE A 267 16.72 -0.18 2.21
C ILE A 267 18.03 0.31 2.81
N THR A 268 18.04 0.69 4.09
CA THR A 268 19.26 1.12 4.81
C THR A 268 20.16 -0.05 5.15
N ALA A 269 19.59 -1.23 5.45
CA ALA A 269 20.36 -2.40 5.90
C ALA A 269 21.36 -2.91 4.86
N ILE A 270 21.04 -2.80 3.56
CA ILE A 270 21.87 -3.24 2.43
C ILE A 270 21.86 -2.20 1.31
N ALA A 271 22.18 -0.96 1.67
CA ALA A 271 22.02 0.21 0.80
C ALA A 271 22.69 0.08 -0.58
N ASN A 272 23.81 -0.61 -0.70
CA ASN A 272 24.52 -0.80 -1.97
C ASN A 272 23.76 -1.68 -3.00
N THR A 273 22.62 -2.24 -2.66
CA THR A 273 21.80 -3.04 -3.55
C THR A 273 20.62 -2.27 -4.16
N TYR A 274 20.31 -1.08 -3.66
CA TYR A 274 19.10 -0.33 -3.99
C TYR A 274 19.38 0.93 -4.80
N TYR A 275 18.79 1.02 -5.99
CA TYR A 275 18.96 2.12 -6.94
C TYR A 275 17.64 2.64 -7.46
N LEU A 276 17.63 3.90 -7.88
CA LEU A 276 16.53 4.45 -8.67
C LEU A 276 16.63 3.93 -10.11
N ALA A 277 15.52 3.57 -10.71
CA ALA A 277 15.47 3.09 -12.08
C ALA A 277 15.72 4.23 -13.10
N ALA A 278 16.36 3.92 -14.21
CA ALA A 278 16.68 4.89 -15.26
C ALA A 278 15.42 5.64 -15.76
N PRO A 279 14.28 4.99 -16.09
CA PRO A 279 13.09 5.71 -16.54
C PRO A 279 12.58 6.75 -15.55
N PHE A 280 12.70 6.51 -14.25
CA PHE A 280 12.26 7.44 -13.21
C PHE A 280 13.19 8.64 -13.07
N VAL A 281 14.51 8.39 -12.99
CA VAL A 281 15.50 9.47 -12.88
C VAL A 281 15.51 10.33 -14.14
N ASP A 282 15.43 9.72 -15.31
CA ASP A 282 15.40 10.42 -16.59
C ASP A 282 14.15 11.28 -16.75
N GLN A 283 12.97 10.78 -16.33
CA GLN A 283 11.74 11.57 -16.32
C GLN A 283 11.88 12.82 -15.46
N LEU A 284 12.37 12.67 -14.21
CA LEU A 284 12.57 13.80 -13.30
C LEU A 284 13.62 14.80 -13.82
N LYS A 285 14.73 14.28 -14.36
CA LYS A 285 15.85 15.07 -14.86
C LYS A 285 15.46 15.86 -16.12
N ASN A 286 14.87 15.18 -17.11
CA ASN A 286 14.53 15.77 -18.41
C ASN A 286 13.38 16.77 -18.32
N SER A 287 12.48 16.60 -17.36
CA SER A 287 11.42 17.58 -17.08
C SER A 287 11.89 18.77 -16.22
N GLY A 288 13.11 18.74 -15.70
CA GLY A 288 13.63 19.76 -14.78
C GLY A 288 12.92 19.73 -13.42
N ASP A 289 12.49 18.54 -12.94
CA ASP A 289 11.68 18.40 -11.74
C ASP A 289 12.48 18.72 -10.48
N PRO A 290 12.08 19.73 -9.68
CA PRO A 290 12.79 20.12 -8.49
C PRO A 290 12.73 19.09 -7.34
N ARG A 291 11.84 18.08 -7.44
CA ARG A 291 11.75 16.97 -6.47
C ARG A 291 12.91 15.99 -6.60
N LEU A 292 13.62 15.98 -7.74
CA LEU A 292 14.74 15.07 -7.98
C LEU A 292 15.77 15.09 -6.85
N LYS A 293 16.12 16.26 -6.33
CA LYS A 293 17.12 16.41 -5.24
C LYS A 293 16.69 15.81 -3.91
N TYR A 294 15.37 15.65 -3.69
CA TYR A 294 14.83 15.05 -2.47
C TYR A 294 14.62 13.55 -2.60
N ILE A 295 14.42 13.08 -3.83
CA ILE A 295 14.24 11.67 -4.17
C ILE A 295 15.60 10.98 -4.31
N SER A 296 16.52 11.60 -5.02
CA SER A 296 17.74 11.02 -5.57
C SER A 296 19.00 11.54 -4.88
N GLY A 297 19.94 10.64 -4.66
CA GLY A 297 21.27 10.93 -4.15
C GLY A 297 22.34 10.11 -4.84
N LYS A 298 23.45 10.76 -5.19
CA LYS A 298 24.66 10.09 -5.65
C LYS A 298 25.66 10.04 -4.50
N TYR A 299 26.24 8.88 -4.25
CA TYR A 299 27.16 8.64 -3.14
C TYR A 299 28.53 8.18 -3.65
N ALA A 300 29.59 8.59 -2.96
CA ALA A 300 30.95 8.13 -3.26
C ALA A 300 31.12 6.62 -2.97
N ASN A 301 30.43 6.12 -1.94
CA ASN A 301 30.33 4.69 -1.64
C ASN A 301 28.85 4.33 -1.41
N PRO A 302 28.22 3.53 -2.28
CA PRO A 302 26.81 3.13 -2.15
C PRO A 302 26.47 2.44 -0.82
N LEU A 303 27.37 1.65 -0.24
CA LEU A 303 27.13 0.99 1.05
C LEU A 303 27.07 1.99 2.21
N ALA A 304 27.86 3.06 2.15
CA ALA A 304 27.89 4.11 3.17
C ALA A 304 26.79 5.19 2.97
N ALA A 305 25.96 5.07 1.94
CA ALA A 305 24.92 6.04 1.59
C ALA A 305 24.04 6.47 2.77
N PRO A 306 23.57 5.57 3.67
CA PRO A 306 22.71 5.97 4.78
C PRO A 306 23.37 6.92 5.80
N THR A 307 24.70 6.95 5.85
CA THR A 307 25.47 7.75 6.83
C THR A 307 26.21 8.92 6.19
N THR A 308 26.03 9.15 4.89
CA THR A 308 26.74 10.19 4.15
C THR A 308 25.77 11.17 3.47
N VAL A 309 26.23 12.40 3.28
CA VAL A 309 25.47 13.41 2.54
C VAL A 309 25.56 13.13 1.05
N PRO A 310 24.43 13.03 0.32
CA PRO A 310 24.44 12.78 -1.11
C PRO A 310 24.84 14.01 -1.93
N ASP A 311 25.47 13.78 -3.08
CA ASP A 311 25.41 14.74 -4.17
C ASP A 311 24.01 14.67 -4.81
N THR A 312 23.25 15.77 -4.73
CA THR A 312 21.91 15.92 -5.29
C THR A 312 21.86 16.78 -6.55
N THR A 313 23.05 17.15 -7.11
CA THR A 313 23.15 17.92 -8.35
C THR A 313 22.50 17.16 -9.50
N SER A 314 21.51 17.76 -10.16
CA SER A 314 20.72 17.11 -11.21
C SER A 314 21.59 16.52 -12.34
N ALA A 315 22.65 17.23 -12.75
CA ALA A 315 23.57 16.76 -13.78
C ALA A 315 24.24 15.42 -13.42
N ASN A 316 24.46 15.15 -12.14
CA ASN A 316 25.14 13.96 -11.62
C ASN A 316 24.20 12.78 -11.31
N GLN A 317 22.86 12.98 -11.46
CA GLN A 317 21.90 11.91 -11.22
C GLN A 317 21.74 11.04 -12.47
N PHE A 318 21.84 9.72 -12.28
CA PHE A 318 21.68 8.71 -13.32
C PHE A 318 21.02 7.47 -12.73
N GLY A 319 19.86 7.11 -13.26
CA GLY A 319 19.16 5.89 -12.86
C GLY A 319 19.85 4.64 -13.39
N LEU A 320 19.73 3.55 -12.64
CA LEU A 320 20.26 2.24 -13.04
C LEU A 320 19.36 1.61 -14.10
N PRO A 321 19.92 1.06 -15.21
CA PRO A 321 19.15 0.35 -16.22
C PRO A 321 18.38 -0.84 -15.62
N ILE A 322 17.13 -1.02 -16.06
CA ILE A 322 16.29 -2.15 -15.65
C ILE A 322 16.59 -3.40 -16.48
N GLY A 323 16.24 -4.59 -15.96
CA GLY A 323 16.40 -5.85 -16.68
C GLY A 323 17.82 -6.43 -16.67
N TYR A 324 18.71 -5.91 -15.85
CA TYR A 324 20.08 -6.40 -15.71
C TYR A 324 20.30 -6.92 -14.28
N SER A 325 20.96 -8.08 -14.19
CA SER A 325 21.56 -8.55 -12.94
C SER A 325 22.87 -7.81 -12.68
N SER A 326 23.41 -7.91 -11.47
CA SER A 326 24.75 -7.39 -11.16
C SER A 326 25.84 -7.95 -12.08
N ALA A 327 25.67 -9.19 -12.55
CA ALA A 327 26.60 -9.84 -13.49
C ALA A 327 26.45 -9.34 -14.93
N THR A 328 25.21 -9.04 -15.37
CA THR A 328 24.94 -8.60 -16.75
C THR A 328 24.93 -7.08 -16.92
N LEU A 329 24.80 -6.30 -15.83
CA LEU A 329 24.77 -4.85 -15.87
C LEU A 329 25.97 -4.21 -16.61
N PRO A 330 27.21 -4.77 -16.55
CA PRO A 330 28.33 -4.25 -17.36
C PRO A 330 28.10 -4.27 -18.87
N THR A 331 27.15 -5.06 -19.36
CA THR A 331 26.78 -5.11 -20.81
C THR A 331 25.70 -4.10 -21.18
N ALA A 332 25.13 -3.39 -20.20
CA ALA A 332 24.09 -2.39 -20.46
C ALA A 332 24.66 -1.19 -21.26
N PRO A 333 23.93 -0.68 -22.26
CA PRO A 333 24.34 0.53 -22.97
C PRO A 333 24.57 1.69 -21.99
N GLY A 334 25.75 2.33 -22.10
CA GLY A 334 26.11 3.46 -21.23
C GLY A 334 26.42 3.06 -19.78
N PHE A 335 26.82 1.82 -19.53
CA PHE A 335 27.22 1.38 -18.19
C PHE A 335 28.24 2.33 -17.55
N ARG A 336 27.95 2.76 -16.33
CA ARG A 336 28.70 3.81 -15.64
C ARG A 336 29.82 3.30 -14.71
N GLY A 337 30.04 1.99 -14.68
CA GLY A 337 31.06 1.35 -13.86
C GLY A 337 30.62 0.99 -12.45
N ALA A 338 31.51 0.28 -11.77
CA ALA A 338 31.37 -0.01 -10.35
C ALA A 338 31.69 1.24 -9.50
N ASN A 339 31.19 1.26 -8.28
CA ASN A 339 31.47 2.29 -7.29
C ASN A 339 31.46 1.67 -5.89
N GLY A 340 32.64 1.54 -5.28
CA GLY A 340 32.77 0.81 -4.01
C GLY A 340 32.22 -0.61 -4.11
N SER A 341 31.35 -1.00 -3.21
CA SER A 341 30.66 -2.30 -3.21
C SER A 341 29.39 -2.34 -4.06
N GLY A 342 29.10 -1.32 -4.84
CA GLY A 342 27.92 -1.19 -5.70
C GLY A 342 28.25 -0.61 -7.06
N PHE A 343 27.32 0.18 -7.61
CA PHE A 343 27.40 0.73 -8.95
C PHE A 343 27.31 2.26 -8.96
N ASN A 344 27.88 2.88 -9.99
CA ASN A 344 27.98 4.32 -10.15
C ASN A 344 26.65 4.96 -10.65
N TYR A 345 25.54 4.70 -9.94
CA TYR A 345 24.18 5.18 -10.23
C TYR A 345 23.54 5.84 -9.01
N SER A 346 22.44 6.53 -9.22
CA SER A 346 21.68 7.21 -8.18
C SER A 346 20.93 6.23 -7.30
N GLN A 347 20.99 6.46 -6.01
CA GLN A 347 20.21 5.78 -4.99
C GLN A 347 19.13 6.71 -4.43
N VAL A 348 18.30 6.24 -3.50
CA VAL A 348 17.39 7.13 -2.77
C VAL A 348 18.20 8.16 -1.97
N ASN A 349 17.62 9.32 -1.75
CA ASN A 349 18.20 10.28 -0.82
C ASN A 349 17.91 9.81 0.62
N TYR A 350 18.91 9.20 1.26
CA TYR A 350 18.80 8.63 2.62
C TYR A 350 18.64 9.69 3.71
N THR A 351 18.98 10.95 3.45
CA THR A 351 18.77 12.03 4.42
C THR A 351 17.34 12.57 4.42
N ILE A 352 16.53 12.22 3.43
CA ILE A 352 15.16 12.68 3.24
C ILE A 352 14.20 11.47 3.18
N PHE A 353 14.06 10.87 1.99
CA PHE A 353 13.13 9.76 1.77
C PHE A 353 13.56 8.48 2.49
N GLY A 354 14.85 8.15 2.47
CA GLY A 354 15.38 6.97 3.14
C GLY A 354 15.64 7.14 4.64
N SER A 355 15.28 8.28 5.24
CA SER A 355 15.39 8.49 6.69
C SER A 355 14.53 7.48 7.45
N LEU A 356 15.05 6.94 8.56
CA LEU A 356 14.30 6.01 9.42
C LEU A 356 13.01 6.61 10.01
N THR A 357 12.91 7.93 10.02
CA THR A 357 11.70 8.65 10.47
C THR A 357 10.86 9.19 9.31
N ALA A 358 11.17 8.82 8.07
CA ALA A 358 10.40 9.24 6.91
C ALA A 358 8.94 8.82 7.01
N PRO A 359 7.96 9.69 6.66
CA PRO A 359 6.55 9.35 6.72
C PRO A 359 6.17 8.32 5.63
N GLN A 360 5.14 7.52 5.89
CA GLN A 360 4.52 6.63 4.92
C GLN A 360 3.17 7.20 4.51
N PHE A 361 3.03 7.63 3.25
CA PHE A 361 1.78 8.18 2.72
C PHE A 361 0.89 7.10 2.09
N PHE A 362 -0.43 7.22 2.29
CA PHE A 362 -1.46 6.30 1.76
C PHE A 362 -2.38 6.98 0.74
N ILE A 363 -3.04 8.06 1.14
CA ILE A 363 -3.88 8.89 0.27
C ILE A 363 -3.46 10.34 0.47
N THR A 364 -3.17 11.05 -0.64
CA THR A 364 -2.67 12.42 -0.57
C THR A 364 -3.54 13.40 -1.34
N TYR A 365 -3.48 14.65 -0.94
CA TYR A 365 -4.07 15.76 -1.66
C TYR A 365 -3.59 15.82 -3.11
N ALA A 366 -2.29 15.64 -3.33
CA ALA A 366 -1.73 15.65 -4.68
C ALA A 366 -2.37 14.58 -5.58
N GLN A 367 -2.47 13.33 -5.10
CA GLN A 367 -3.14 12.25 -5.81
C GLN A 367 -4.60 12.57 -6.07
N THR A 368 -5.31 13.11 -5.08
CA THR A 368 -6.71 13.54 -5.20
C THR A 368 -6.87 14.60 -6.29
N GLN A 369 -5.99 15.60 -6.34
CA GLN A 369 -6.04 16.66 -7.36
C GLN A 369 -5.78 16.11 -8.77
N PHE A 370 -4.88 15.16 -8.95
CA PHE A 370 -4.67 14.54 -10.27
C PHE A 370 -5.87 13.69 -10.72
N LEU A 371 -6.55 12.99 -9.81
CA LEU A 371 -7.79 12.28 -10.14
C LEU A 371 -8.92 13.26 -10.51
N LEU A 372 -9.01 14.40 -9.83
CA LEU A 372 -9.93 15.48 -10.20
C LEU A 372 -9.57 16.11 -11.54
N ALA A 373 -8.29 16.30 -11.85
CA ALA A 373 -7.83 16.79 -13.15
C ALA A 373 -8.28 15.85 -14.28
N GLU A 374 -8.12 14.54 -14.10
CA GLU A 374 -8.61 13.56 -15.09
C GLU A 374 -10.13 13.56 -15.18
N ALA A 375 -10.86 13.64 -14.06
CA ALA A 375 -12.32 13.69 -14.05
C ALA A 375 -12.85 14.96 -14.74
N ALA A 376 -12.21 16.12 -14.51
CA ALA A 376 -12.56 17.38 -15.19
C ALA A 376 -12.25 17.31 -16.69
N PHE A 377 -11.10 16.74 -17.08
CA PHE A 377 -10.75 16.52 -18.50
C PHE A 377 -11.78 15.63 -19.21
N ARG A 378 -12.31 14.61 -18.52
CA ARG A 378 -13.37 13.73 -19.05
C ARG A 378 -14.75 14.36 -19.05
N GLY A 379 -14.93 15.57 -18.51
CA GLY A 379 -16.22 16.23 -18.37
C GLY A 379 -17.14 15.60 -17.32
N TRP A 380 -16.59 14.83 -16.37
CA TRP A 380 -17.37 14.14 -15.34
C TRP A 380 -17.75 15.02 -14.16
N ILE A 381 -17.01 16.09 -13.93
CA ILE A 381 -17.31 17.09 -12.90
C ILE A 381 -17.48 18.47 -13.56
N THR A 382 -18.50 19.20 -13.10
CA THR A 382 -18.83 20.54 -13.55
C THR A 382 -18.99 21.47 -12.34
N GLY A 383 -18.75 22.77 -12.53
CA GLY A 383 -18.88 23.77 -11.46
C GLY A 383 -17.70 23.81 -10.47
N GLY A 384 -16.63 23.02 -10.70
CA GLY A 384 -15.37 23.09 -9.96
C GLY A 384 -14.28 23.84 -10.73
N SER A 385 -13.02 23.57 -10.37
CA SER A 385 -11.87 24.05 -11.14
C SER A 385 -11.75 23.31 -12.48
N THR A 386 -11.00 23.90 -13.41
CA THR A 386 -10.67 23.27 -14.69
C THR A 386 -9.57 22.22 -14.53
N ALA A 387 -9.40 21.36 -15.52
CA ALA A 387 -8.43 20.27 -15.47
C ALA A 387 -6.99 20.76 -15.29
N ASP A 388 -6.62 21.87 -15.91
CA ASP A 388 -5.30 22.50 -15.77
C ASP A 388 -5.06 23.04 -14.36
N VAL A 389 -6.08 23.63 -13.73
CA VAL A 389 -6.00 24.11 -12.34
C VAL A 389 -5.82 22.95 -11.36
N TYR A 390 -6.59 21.88 -11.51
CA TYR A 390 -6.42 20.67 -10.69
C TYR A 390 -5.03 20.03 -10.91
N TYR A 391 -4.57 19.97 -12.15
CA TYR A 391 -3.25 19.47 -12.49
C TYR A 391 -2.13 20.29 -11.81
N ALA A 392 -2.20 21.61 -11.90
CA ALA A 392 -1.25 22.51 -11.24
C ALA A 392 -1.29 22.37 -9.71
N ASN A 393 -2.47 22.24 -9.12
CA ASN A 393 -2.63 22.01 -7.68
C ASN A 393 -2.05 20.66 -7.25
N GLY A 394 -2.21 19.61 -8.06
CA GLY A 394 -1.60 18.31 -7.82
C GLY A 394 -0.08 18.37 -7.77
N ILE A 395 0.54 19.09 -8.71
CA ILE A 395 2.00 19.30 -8.75
C ILE A 395 2.46 20.08 -7.52
N LYS A 396 1.80 21.20 -7.18
CA LYS A 396 2.13 22.01 -6.00
C LYS A 396 2.00 21.17 -4.72
N GLY A 397 0.89 20.44 -4.57
CA GLY A 397 0.68 19.54 -3.44
C GLY A 397 1.77 18.49 -3.30
N ALA A 398 2.17 17.86 -4.41
CA ALA A 398 3.27 16.88 -4.42
C ALA A 398 4.64 17.49 -4.13
N MET A 399 4.87 18.76 -4.46
CA MET A 399 6.09 19.48 -4.12
C MET A 399 6.12 19.92 -2.66
N ASP A 400 5.03 20.45 -2.14
CA ASP A 400 4.92 20.92 -0.75
C ASP A 400 4.93 19.75 0.25
N GLN A 401 4.51 18.56 -0.16
CA GLN A 401 4.54 17.34 0.66
C GLN A 401 5.94 17.00 1.19
N TRP A 402 7.02 17.43 0.51
CA TRP A 402 8.39 17.15 0.95
C TRP A 402 8.74 17.79 2.29
N THR A 403 8.07 18.87 2.68
CA THR A 403 8.21 19.48 4.01
C THR A 403 7.79 18.55 5.15
N THR A 404 6.96 17.53 4.87
CA THR A 404 6.59 16.49 5.85
C THR A 404 7.72 15.49 6.07
N TYR A 405 8.56 15.23 5.05
CA TYR A 405 9.78 14.42 5.19
C TYR A 405 10.87 15.17 5.93
N ASN A 406 11.08 16.43 5.56
CA ASN A 406 12.05 17.31 6.20
C ASN A 406 11.54 18.75 6.08
N PRO A 407 11.36 19.49 7.20
CA PRO A 407 10.89 20.87 7.18
C PRO A 407 11.73 21.83 6.32
N ALA A 408 13.02 21.51 6.08
CA ALA A 408 13.90 22.28 5.20
C ALA A 408 13.73 21.91 3.71
N ALA A 409 12.97 20.88 3.37
CA ALA A 409 12.73 20.46 1.99
C ALA A 409 11.67 21.33 1.30
N ILE A 410 11.85 22.64 1.34
CA ILE A 410 10.98 23.63 0.73
C ILE A 410 11.34 23.80 -0.74
N ILE A 411 10.33 23.66 -1.62
CA ILE A 411 10.42 24.07 -3.03
C ILE A 411 9.70 25.42 -3.15
N PRO A 412 10.42 26.53 -3.40
CA PRO A 412 9.80 27.85 -3.45
C PRO A 412 8.69 27.93 -4.51
N LEU A 413 7.64 28.69 -4.24
CA LEU A 413 6.49 28.84 -5.16
C LEU A 413 6.92 29.33 -6.55
N ALA A 414 7.93 30.18 -6.64
CA ALA A 414 8.47 30.62 -7.92
C ALA A 414 9.05 29.44 -8.73
N THR A 415 9.75 28.51 -8.07
CA THR A 415 10.28 27.29 -8.70
C THR A 415 9.15 26.35 -9.10
N GLN A 416 8.12 26.18 -8.26
CA GLN A 416 6.94 25.37 -8.60
C GLN A 416 6.24 25.93 -9.85
N ASN A 417 6.00 27.23 -9.89
CA ASN A 417 5.34 27.89 -11.03
C ASN A 417 6.21 27.81 -12.30
N ALA A 418 7.54 27.98 -12.18
CA ALA A 418 8.45 27.83 -13.32
C ALA A 418 8.41 26.40 -13.88
N PHE A 419 8.35 25.38 -13.04
CA PHE A 419 8.20 23.97 -13.45
C PHE A 419 6.85 23.74 -14.15
N ILE A 420 5.74 24.19 -13.57
CA ILE A 420 4.40 24.00 -14.11
C ILE A 420 4.23 24.69 -15.47
N ASN A 421 4.82 25.87 -15.63
CA ASN A 421 4.71 26.66 -16.86
C ASN A 421 5.76 26.30 -17.92
N ASN A 422 6.70 25.40 -17.61
CA ASN A 422 7.67 24.92 -18.61
C ASN A 422 6.92 24.17 -19.72
N PRO A 423 7.16 24.41 -21.01
CA PRO A 423 6.46 23.75 -22.12
C PRO A 423 6.42 22.23 -22.06
N VAL A 424 7.42 21.59 -21.44
CA VAL A 424 7.47 20.11 -21.25
C VAL A 424 6.43 19.65 -20.22
N ASN A 425 6.11 20.48 -19.23
CA ASN A 425 5.27 20.14 -18.07
C ASN A 425 3.90 20.82 -18.11
N ALA A 426 3.77 21.89 -18.90
CA ALA A 426 2.55 22.69 -18.97
C ALA A 426 1.36 21.82 -19.42
N TYR A 427 0.22 22.01 -18.76
CA TYR A 427 -0.99 21.30 -19.13
C TYR A 427 -1.35 21.55 -20.59
N ASN A 428 -1.63 20.46 -21.29
CA ASN A 428 -2.09 20.47 -22.69
C ASN A 428 -3.18 19.43 -22.85
N SER A 429 -4.36 19.84 -23.27
CA SER A 429 -5.52 18.98 -23.44
C SER A 429 -5.29 17.83 -24.44
N ALA A 430 -4.47 18.03 -25.48
CA ALA A 430 -4.12 16.97 -26.43
C ALA A 430 -3.28 15.84 -25.81
N ASN A 431 -2.60 16.09 -24.68
CA ASN A 431 -1.75 15.12 -23.98
C ASN A 431 -2.13 14.99 -22.49
N ALA A 432 -3.33 15.40 -22.11
CA ALA A 432 -3.75 15.56 -20.72
C ALA A 432 -3.57 14.28 -19.88
N LEU A 433 -4.03 13.14 -20.39
CA LEU A 433 -3.97 11.88 -19.64
C LEU A 433 -2.53 11.45 -19.35
N ASN A 434 -1.61 11.63 -20.29
CA ASN A 434 -0.19 11.34 -20.06
C ASN A 434 0.41 12.30 -19.02
N LEU A 435 0.20 13.60 -19.17
CA LEU A 435 0.71 14.62 -18.24
C LEU A 435 0.19 14.36 -16.81
N ILE A 436 -1.11 14.20 -16.64
CA ILE A 436 -1.75 13.97 -15.35
C ILE A 436 -1.22 12.69 -14.70
N ASN A 437 -1.21 11.58 -15.45
CA ASN A 437 -0.87 10.28 -14.87
C ASN A 437 0.64 10.08 -14.71
N THR A 438 1.49 10.77 -15.48
CA THR A 438 2.94 10.85 -15.23
C THR A 438 3.20 11.59 -13.91
N GLN A 439 2.52 12.72 -13.66
CA GLN A 439 2.63 13.43 -12.39
C GLN A 439 2.04 12.63 -11.22
N TYR A 440 0.96 11.88 -11.44
CA TYR A 440 0.42 10.94 -10.45
C TYR A 440 1.43 9.85 -10.09
N TRP A 441 2.11 9.27 -11.08
CA TRP A 441 3.16 8.28 -10.88
C TRP A 441 4.33 8.83 -10.03
N ILE A 442 4.78 10.06 -10.31
CA ILE A 442 5.82 10.73 -9.51
C ILE A 442 5.32 11.02 -8.08
N ALA A 443 4.10 11.51 -7.92
CA ALA A 443 3.49 11.80 -6.62
C ALA A 443 3.20 10.54 -5.78
N SER A 444 3.16 9.37 -6.43
CA SER A 444 2.99 8.07 -5.76
C SER A 444 4.33 7.43 -5.37
N TRP A 445 5.45 8.15 -5.46
CA TRP A 445 6.73 7.69 -4.93
C TRP A 445 6.60 7.35 -3.44
N GLY A 446 7.05 6.15 -3.06
CA GLY A 446 6.87 5.61 -1.70
C GLY A 446 5.50 4.94 -1.45
N ASN A 447 4.57 4.97 -2.42
CA ASN A 447 3.31 4.22 -2.41
C ASN A 447 3.21 3.39 -3.69
N GLY A 448 4.01 2.33 -3.78
CA GLY A 448 4.13 1.50 -4.97
C GLY A 448 2.83 0.82 -5.36
N ALA A 449 2.01 0.40 -4.38
CA ALA A 449 0.71 -0.21 -4.64
C ALA A 449 -0.19 0.72 -5.48
N GLU A 450 -0.27 2.00 -5.11
CA GLU A 450 -1.06 2.98 -5.87
C GLU A 450 -0.42 3.33 -7.20
N ALA A 451 0.92 3.47 -7.26
CA ALA A 451 1.64 3.70 -8.52
C ALA A 451 1.36 2.57 -9.52
N PHE A 452 1.41 1.31 -9.09
CA PHE A 452 1.14 0.13 -9.90
C PHE A 452 -0.32 0.05 -10.35
N ALA A 453 -1.26 0.31 -9.45
CA ALA A 453 -2.67 0.30 -9.79
C ALA A 453 -3.01 1.42 -10.80
N ASN A 454 -2.51 2.63 -10.59
CA ASN A 454 -2.76 3.75 -11.51
C ASN A 454 -2.08 3.55 -12.88
N PHE A 455 -0.87 2.99 -12.92
CA PHE A 455 -0.20 2.63 -14.17
C PHE A 455 -1.05 1.67 -15.01
N ARG A 456 -1.55 0.58 -14.42
CA ARG A 456 -2.43 -0.38 -15.12
C ARG A 456 -3.73 0.26 -15.58
N ARG A 457 -4.34 1.08 -14.70
CA ARG A 457 -5.57 1.80 -15.00
C ARG A 457 -5.42 2.79 -16.15
N SER A 458 -4.40 3.62 -16.11
CA SER A 458 -4.23 4.72 -17.06
C SER A 458 -3.47 4.33 -18.32
N GLY A 459 -2.47 3.46 -18.20
CA GLY A 459 -1.46 3.17 -19.20
C GLY A 459 -0.29 4.16 -19.20
N PHE A 460 -0.22 5.06 -18.21
CA PHE A 460 0.81 6.10 -18.11
C PHE A 460 1.59 6.05 -16.78
N PRO A 461 2.87 6.50 -16.79
CA PRO A 461 3.62 6.98 -17.94
C PRO A 461 3.83 5.91 -19.01
N ALA A 462 4.16 6.31 -20.24
CA ALA A 462 4.44 5.38 -21.33
C ALA A 462 5.81 4.69 -21.14
N LEU A 463 5.85 3.71 -20.22
CA LEU A 463 7.05 2.94 -19.93
C LEU A 463 7.32 1.88 -21.02
N SER A 464 8.59 1.61 -21.28
CA SER A 464 8.98 0.48 -22.14
C SER A 464 8.97 -0.83 -21.34
N PRO A 465 8.41 -1.92 -21.90
CA PRO A 465 8.47 -3.23 -21.27
C PRO A 465 9.92 -3.67 -20.99
N ASN A 466 10.10 -4.33 -19.86
CA ASN A 466 11.36 -4.96 -19.51
C ASN A 466 11.40 -6.36 -20.18
N THR A 467 12.11 -6.48 -21.29
CA THR A 467 12.26 -7.75 -22.03
C THR A 467 13.56 -8.44 -21.65
N ILE A 468 13.46 -9.56 -20.95
CA ILE A 468 14.62 -10.28 -20.40
C ILE A 468 14.40 -11.79 -20.56
N PRO A 469 15.42 -12.57 -20.92
CA PRO A 469 15.31 -14.02 -20.97
C PRO A 469 14.93 -14.63 -19.62
N GLY A 470 14.00 -15.61 -19.62
CA GLY A 470 13.56 -16.31 -18.41
C GLY A 470 12.47 -15.59 -17.62
N GLN A 471 11.86 -14.52 -18.14
CA GLN A 471 10.68 -13.90 -17.52
C GLN A 471 9.48 -14.85 -17.48
N ASN A 472 8.62 -14.68 -16.47
CA ASN A 472 7.40 -15.46 -16.28
C ASN A 472 6.15 -14.75 -16.83
N ILE A 473 6.31 -13.72 -17.64
CA ILE A 473 5.22 -12.96 -18.27
C ILE A 473 5.38 -12.93 -19.79
N THR A 474 4.27 -12.79 -20.50
CA THR A 474 4.21 -12.66 -21.96
C THR A 474 3.72 -11.27 -22.39
N GLY A 475 3.00 -10.58 -21.53
CA GLY A 475 2.31 -9.31 -21.78
C GLY A 475 3.12 -8.03 -21.61
N GLY A 476 4.43 -8.11 -21.40
CA GLY A 476 5.34 -6.98 -21.26
C GLY A 476 5.40 -6.35 -19.87
N PHE A 477 4.32 -6.38 -19.09
CA PHE A 477 4.26 -5.91 -17.71
C PHE A 477 3.48 -6.88 -16.83
N VAL A 478 3.93 -7.03 -15.58
CA VAL A 478 3.18 -7.71 -14.53
C VAL A 478 1.80 -7.06 -14.39
N ARG A 479 0.73 -7.88 -14.31
CA ARG A 479 -0.66 -7.43 -14.18
C ARG A 479 -1.25 -7.69 -12.81
N ARG A 480 -0.82 -8.76 -12.14
CA ARG A 480 -1.17 -9.08 -10.76
C ARG A 480 -0.07 -9.94 -10.12
N PHE A 481 -0.14 -10.12 -8.82
CA PHE A 481 0.72 -11.08 -8.13
C PHE A 481 0.04 -12.45 -8.11
N VAL A 482 0.87 -13.50 -8.13
CA VAL A 482 0.40 -14.88 -7.90
C VAL A 482 0.04 -15.07 -6.43
N TYR A 483 -0.87 -15.97 -6.16
CA TYR A 483 -1.25 -16.34 -4.81
C TYR A 483 -0.12 -17.05 -4.05
N PRO A 484 -0.16 -17.08 -2.70
CA PRO A 484 0.79 -17.87 -1.92
C PRO A 484 0.69 -19.36 -2.26
N THR A 485 1.82 -20.02 -2.44
CA THR A 485 1.85 -21.48 -2.67
C THR A 485 1.31 -22.27 -1.48
N LEU A 486 1.27 -21.68 -0.29
CA LEU A 486 0.64 -22.26 0.90
C LEU A 486 -0.85 -22.56 0.68
N GLU A 487 -1.56 -21.75 -0.11
CA GLU A 487 -2.99 -21.95 -0.43
C GLU A 487 -3.25 -23.27 -1.16
N LEU A 488 -2.26 -23.79 -1.93
CA LEU A 488 -2.36 -25.11 -2.59
C LEU A 488 -2.46 -26.27 -1.60
N SER A 489 -1.97 -26.11 -0.36
CA SER A 489 -2.04 -27.14 0.69
C SER A 489 -3.07 -26.82 1.78
N ALA A 490 -3.27 -25.54 2.07
CA ALA A 490 -4.11 -25.12 3.18
C ALA A 490 -5.56 -24.85 2.76
N ASN A 491 -5.82 -24.43 1.51
CA ASN A 491 -7.13 -23.98 1.05
C ASN A 491 -7.39 -24.29 -0.43
N LEU A 492 -6.99 -25.48 -0.89
CA LEU A 492 -6.92 -25.88 -2.30
C LEU A 492 -8.23 -25.62 -3.08
N THR A 493 -9.36 -26.03 -2.53
CA THR A 493 -10.67 -25.93 -3.22
C THR A 493 -11.02 -24.47 -3.52
N ASN A 494 -10.89 -23.59 -2.54
CA ASN A 494 -11.20 -22.18 -2.71
C ASN A 494 -10.15 -21.46 -3.58
N TYR A 495 -8.87 -21.84 -3.47
CA TYR A 495 -7.81 -21.38 -4.35
C TYR A 495 -8.11 -21.71 -5.82
N GLN A 496 -8.46 -22.98 -6.13
CA GLN A 496 -8.77 -23.39 -7.51
C GLN A 496 -9.98 -22.65 -8.07
N ALA A 497 -11.01 -22.44 -7.25
CA ALA A 497 -12.18 -21.66 -7.64
C ALA A 497 -11.81 -20.20 -7.95
N ALA A 498 -10.97 -19.58 -7.14
CA ALA A 498 -10.50 -18.20 -7.34
C ALA A 498 -9.66 -18.06 -8.62
N VAL A 499 -8.77 -19.01 -8.89
CA VAL A 499 -7.95 -19.03 -10.11
C VAL A 499 -8.84 -19.15 -11.36
N ALA A 500 -9.83 -20.05 -11.33
CA ALA A 500 -10.78 -20.21 -12.44
C ALA A 500 -11.62 -18.93 -12.67
N ASP A 501 -12.12 -18.31 -11.60
CA ASP A 501 -12.94 -17.08 -11.68
C ASP A 501 -12.12 -15.85 -12.12
N ASN A 502 -10.82 -15.81 -11.84
CA ASN A 502 -9.91 -14.79 -12.38
C ASN A 502 -9.62 -14.98 -13.88
N GLY A 503 -10.11 -16.06 -14.50
CA GLY A 503 -9.83 -16.41 -15.90
C GLY A 503 -8.53 -17.20 -16.08
N GLY A 504 -7.98 -17.80 -14.99
CA GLY A 504 -6.77 -18.66 -14.87
C GLY A 504 -5.81 -18.65 -16.04
N PRO A 505 -4.62 -19.20 -15.95
CA PRO A 505 -3.97 -19.77 -14.76
C PRO A 505 -3.49 -18.71 -13.75
N ASP A 506 -3.04 -19.16 -12.57
CA ASP A 506 -2.43 -18.27 -11.58
C ASP A 506 -1.05 -17.83 -12.05
N ASN A 507 -0.99 -16.71 -12.73
CA ASN A 507 0.22 -16.11 -13.27
C ASN A 507 0.19 -14.58 -13.16
N MET A 508 1.29 -13.94 -13.54
CA MET A 508 1.42 -12.48 -13.49
C MET A 508 0.88 -11.75 -14.73
N ASP A 509 0.45 -12.46 -15.78
CA ASP A 509 -0.16 -11.88 -16.99
C ASP A 509 -1.68 -11.69 -16.88
N THR A 510 -2.34 -12.44 -15.99
CA THR A 510 -3.78 -12.36 -15.78
C THR A 510 -4.19 -10.98 -15.29
N ARG A 511 -5.08 -10.32 -16.02
CA ARG A 511 -5.59 -9.00 -15.65
C ARG A 511 -6.66 -9.10 -14.56
N ILE A 512 -6.67 -8.15 -13.66
CA ILE A 512 -7.79 -7.97 -12.75
C ILE A 512 -8.96 -7.27 -13.46
N PHE A 513 -10.16 -7.29 -12.88
CA PHE A 513 -11.41 -6.95 -13.58
C PHE A 513 -11.43 -5.54 -14.21
N TRP A 514 -10.79 -4.56 -13.60
CA TRP A 514 -10.76 -3.18 -14.09
C TRP A 514 -9.54 -2.84 -14.97
N ASP A 515 -8.53 -3.70 -15.05
CA ASP A 515 -7.34 -3.53 -15.90
C ASP A 515 -7.65 -3.92 -17.35
N LYS A 516 -8.21 -2.99 -18.14
CA LYS A 516 -8.66 -3.17 -19.53
C LYS A 516 -7.69 -2.54 -20.54
#